data_444f3c62a6fcf5b9f0dab0bcd4ac7b4c
#
_entry.id   444f3c62a6fcf5b9f0dab0bcd4ac7b4c
#
_cell.length_a   1.000
_cell.length_b   1.000
_cell.length_c   1.000
_cell.angle_alpha   90.00
_cell.angle_beta   90.00
_cell.angle_gamma   90.00
#
_symmetry.space_group_name_H-M   'P 1'
#
loop_
_entity.id
_entity.type
_entity.pdbx_description
1 polymer ?
#
loop_
_entity_poly.entity_id
_entity_poly.type
_entity_poly.pdbx_seq_one_letter_code
_entity_poly.pdbx_strand_id
1 'polypeptide(L)'
;MEVKPSTTLEQQLNILSERGMKLDEPLARQWLTSVSYYRLSGYWYAYRVLPEDANPKQPVRLDQFVEGTSFTEVAGLYEFDRKLRTLVHDGIERIEVALRTRVGEWIVQNDALAYCNPSLFREGFDHVAWLAKVYGRIVRARSSNAAILHYANEYGHYPFWVVAEVLDFSDVSLLFDGLPADAQHSISTDFGFDVDAGKLNSKQKKSYHDKDPLVRWCEQLTVVRNVCAHHARLFNRHLTPASTNAFRTIPALSSLPDGQSDKLYGALLVMAFMLRTISPGTTWPSKLTKLIHTDFEKLSLRSIAEMGFPDNWEDSLNASHKSESSI
;
A
#
# COMPACT_ATOMS: atom_id res chain seq x y z
N MET A 1 -9.61 -31.81 13.63
CA MET A 1 -8.99 -30.70 14.39
C MET A 1 -10.08 -30.07 15.25
N GLU A 2 -9.94 -30.06 16.57
CA GLU A 2 -10.90 -29.38 17.44
C GLU A 2 -10.75 -27.87 17.31
N VAL A 3 -11.85 -27.16 17.22
CA VAL A 3 -11.91 -25.69 17.24
C VAL A 3 -11.61 -25.21 18.66
N LYS A 4 -10.73 -24.21 18.81
CA LYS A 4 -10.46 -23.63 20.13
C LYS A 4 -11.77 -23.10 20.74
N PRO A 5 -12.04 -23.38 22.02
CA PRO A 5 -13.25 -22.88 22.67
C PRO A 5 -13.26 -21.36 22.76
N SER A 6 -14.46 -20.78 22.78
CA SER A 6 -14.64 -19.36 23.08
C SER A 6 -14.21 -19.04 24.52
N THR A 7 -13.67 -17.84 24.73
CA THR A 7 -13.24 -17.36 26.05
C THR A 7 -14.07 -16.15 26.47
N THR A 8 -14.44 -16.11 27.75
CA THR A 8 -15.08 -14.93 28.35
C THR A 8 -14.05 -13.78 28.50
N LEU A 9 -14.53 -12.57 28.74
CA LEU A 9 -13.67 -11.41 28.98
C LEU A 9 -12.71 -11.65 30.16
N GLU A 10 -13.20 -12.23 31.26
CA GLU A 10 -12.37 -12.56 32.43
C GLU A 10 -11.27 -13.58 32.09
N GLN A 11 -11.61 -14.61 31.33
CA GLN A 11 -10.63 -15.59 30.87
C GLN A 11 -9.58 -14.94 29.94
N GLN A 12 -9.97 -13.99 29.09
CA GLN A 12 -9.05 -13.26 28.21
C GLN A 12 -8.06 -12.42 29.01
N LEU A 13 -8.52 -11.68 30.03
CA LEU A 13 -7.66 -10.91 30.93
C LEU A 13 -6.69 -11.81 31.69
N ASN A 14 -7.17 -12.91 32.25
CA ASN A 14 -6.33 -13.87 32.95
C ASN A 14 -5.24 -14.44 32.04
N ILE A 15 -5.58 -14.88 30.81
CA ILE A 15 -4.63 -15.39 29.83
C ILE A 15 -3.53 -14.36 29.52
N LEU A 16 -3.88 -13.07 29.36
CA LEU A 16 -2.90 -12.03 29.09
C LEU A 16 -1.96 -11.80 30.27
N SER A 17 -2.49 -11.78 31.49
CA SER A 17 -1.72 -11.64 32.72
C SER A 17 -0.79 -12.84 32.97
N GLU A 18 -1.28 -14.07 32.82
CA GLU A 18 -0.50 -15.31 32.99
C GLU A 18 0.65 -15.40 31.97
N ARG A 19 0.48 -14.81 30.81
CA ARG A 19 1.55 -14.72 29.78
C ARG A 19 2.55 -13.58 30.01
N GLY A 20 2.40 -12.82 31.11
CA GLY A 20 3.32 -11.76 31.52
C GLY A 20 3.01 -10.37 30.98
N MET A 21 1.79 -10.12 30.47
CA MET A 21 1.38 -8.75 30.09
C MET A 21 0.94 -7.96 31.32
N LYS A 22 1.52 -6.77 31.52
CA LYS A 22 1.05 -5.82 32.50
C LYS A 22 -0.28 -5.21 32.06
N LEU A 23 -1.34 -5.41 32.84
CA LEU A 23 -2.67 -4.92 32.53
C LEU A 23 -2.98 -3.63 33.30
N ASP A 24 -3.49 -2.63 32.58
CA ASP A 24 -4.40 -1.62 33.09
C ASP A 24 -5.81 -2.20 32.87
N GLU A 25 -6.40 -2.74 33.92
CA GLU A 25 -7.60 -3.57 33.79
C GLU A 25 -8.81 -2.78 33.24
N PRO A 26 -9.12 -1.56 33.69
CA PRO A 26 -10.18 -0.76 33.07
C PRO A 26 -9.99 -0.53 31.58
N LEU A 27 -8.77 -0.15 31.18
CA LEU A 27 -8.40 0.04 29.77
C LEU A 27 -8.53 -1.27 28.97
N ALA A 28 -7.99 -2.37 29.50
CA ALA A 28 -8.02 -3.66 28.82
C ALA A 28 -9.47 -4.15 28.61
N ARG A 29 -10.35 -4.01 29.60
CA ARG A 29 -11.78 -4.35 29.50
C ARG A 29 -12.46 -3.54 28.40
N GLN A 30 -12.27 -2.23 28.38
CA GLN A 30 -12.82 -1.34 27.36
C GLN A 30 -12.38 -1.78 25.93
N TRP A 31 -11.09 -2.02 25.75
CA TRP A 31 -10.54 -2.39 24.44
C TRP A 31 -10.97 -3.79 23.99
N LEU A 32 -10.95 -4.79 24.86
CA LEU A 32 -11.37 -6.14 24.54
C LEU A 32 -12.85 -6.21 24.16
N THR A 33 -13.68 -5.36 24.76
CA THR A 33 -15.10 -5.24 24.41
C THR A 33 -15.31 -4.52 23.08
N SER A 34 -14.52 -3.47 22.76
CA SER A 34 -14.73 -2.62 21.58
C SER A 34 -13.99 -3.12 20.33
N VAL A 35 -12.80 -3.74 20.50
CA VAL A 35 -11.90 -4.12 19.38
C VAL A 35 -11.80 -5.64 19.23
N SER A 36 -12.09 -6.39 20.24
CA SER A 36 -11.97 -7.85 20.40
C SER A 36 -10.56 -8.39 20.63
N TYR A 37 -10.49 -9.47 21.40
CA TYR A 37 -9.26 -10.24 21.67
C TYR A 37 -8.56 -10.69 20.40
N TYR A 38 -9.31 -11.25 19.44
CA TYR A 38 -8.74 -11.79 18.20
C TYR A 38 -8.06 -10.69 17.38
N ARG A 39 -8.68 -9.51 17.24
CA ARG A 39 -8.06 -8.41 16.49
C ARG A 39 -6.81 -7.86 17.17
N LEU A 40 -6.86 -7.66 18.49
CA LEU A 40 -5.70 -7.19 19.26
C LEU A 40 -4.57 -8.21 19.29
N SER A 41 -4.87 -9.51 19.18
CA SER A 41 -3.85 -10.56 19.14
C SER A 41 -2.87 -10.40 17.99
N GLY A 42 -3.30 -9.83 16.89
CA GLY A 42 -2.43 -9.48 15.77
C GLY A 42 -1.39 -8.42 16.12
N TYR A 43 -1.65 -7.54 17.09
CA TYR A 43 -0.73 -6.49 17.51
C TYR A 43 0.20 -6.97 18.62
N TRP A 44 -0.31 -7.63 19.66
CA TRP A 44 0.56 -8.14 20.72
C TRP A 44 1.40 -9.35 20.31
N TYR A 45 1.14 -9.99 19.15
CA TYR A 45 1.99 -11.05 18.65
C TYR A 45 3.45 -10.60 18.49
N ALA A 46 3.67 -9.34 18.10
CA ALA A 46 5.00 -8.76 17.97
C ALA A 46 5.75 -8.62 19.31
N TYR A 47 5.02 -8.58 20.43
CA TYR A 47 5.57 -8.50 21.79
C TYR A 47 5.82 -9.85 22.45
N ARG A 48 5.51 -10.95 21.79
CA ARG A 48 5.81 -12.29 22.32
C ARG A 48 7.28 -12.61 22.14
N VAL A 49 7.81 -13.42 23.06
CA VAL A 49 9.20 -13.89 23.04
C VAL A 49 9.46 -14.67 21.75
N LEU A 50 10.54 -14.32 21.06
CA LEU A 50 11.06 -15.07 19.93
C LEU A 50 12.15 -16.00 20.46
N PRO A 51 12.02 -17.35 20.32
CA PRO A 51 13.07 -18.28 20.72
C PRO A 51 14.38 -18.04 19.96
N GLU A 52 15.52 -18.28 20.59
CA GLU A 52 16.84 -18.15 19.96
C GLU A 52 17.03 -19.09 18.76
N ASP A 53 16.39 -20.26 18.80
CA ASP A 53 16.40 -21.28 17.75
C ASP A 53 15.25 -21.13 16.73
N ALA A 54 14.50 -20.01 16.77
CA ALA A 54 13.39 -19.77 15.86
C ALA A 54 13.85 -19.78 14.39
N ASN A 55 13.13 -20.50 13.55
CA ASN A 55 13.39 -20.51 12.10
C ASN A 55 13.25 -19.08 11.52
N PRO A 56 14.31 -18.49 10.95
CA PRO A 56 14.25 -17.12 10.41
C PRO A 56 13.22 -16.93 9.29
N LYS A 57 12.89 -18.01 8.55
CA LYS A 57 11.91 -17.95 7.45
C LYS A 57 10.47 -18.05 7.93
N GLN A 58 10.25 -18.65 9.10
CA GLN A 58 8.90 -18.82 9.69
C GLN A 58 9.03 -18.72 11.22
N PRO A 59 9.28 -17.52 11.76
CA PRO A 59 9.49 -17.33 13.20
C PRO A 59 8.19 -17.57 13.96
N VAL A 60 8.16 -18.63 14.77
CA VAL A 60 7.04 -18.92 15.69
C VAL A 60 7.44 -18.37 17.06
N ARG A 61 6.62 -17.47 17.58
CA ARG A 61 6.83 -16.88 18.90
C ARG A 61 6.14 -17.71 19.97
N LEU A 62 6.74 -17.72 21.16
CA LEU A 62 6.17 -18.33 22.36
C LEU A 62 4.89 -17.61 22.76
N ASP A 63 4.16 -18.20 23.70
CA ASP A 63 2.95 -17.57 24.25
C ASP A 63 3.25 -16.46 25.28
N GLN A 64 4.45 -16.50 25.89
CA GLN A 64 4.91 -15.50 26.85
C GLN A 64 5.27 -14.18 26.16
N PHE A 65 4.98 -13.09 26.85
CA PHE A 65 5.37 -11.75 26.42
C PHE A 65 6.80 -11.39 26.85
N VAL A 66 7.45 -10.54 26.08
CA VAL A 66 8.73 -9.94 26.45
C VAL A 66 8.54 -9.10 27.71
N GLU A 67 9.53 -9.10 28.60
CA GLU A 67 9.53 -8.30 29.82
C GLU A 67 9.22 -6.83 29.53
N GLY A 68 8.40 -6.19 30.36
CA GLY A 68 7.95 -4.81 30.17
C GLY A 68 6.74 -4.64 29.28
N THR A 69 6.26 -5.69 28.59
CA THR A 69 5.07 -5.59 27.75
C THR A 69 3.84 -5.19 28.59
N SER A 70 3.16 -4.12 28.17
CA SER A 70 1.91 -3.66 28.79
C SER A 70 0.77 -3.61 27.78
N PHE A 71 -0.46 -3.72 28.28
CA PHE A 71 -1.66 -3.56 27.46
C PHE A 71 -1.74 -2.14 26.84
N THR A 72 -1.33 -1.13 27.62
CA THR A 72 -1.25 0.27 27.16
C THR A 72 -0.37 0.43 25.93
N GLU A 73 0.78 -0.25 25.90
CA GLU A 73 1.70 -0.20 24.75
C GLU A 73 1.09 -0.88 23.51
N VAL A 74 0.41 -2.02 23.71
CA VAL A 74 -0.30 -2.70 22.60
C VAL A 74 -1.45 -1.83 22.06
N ALA A 75 -2.21 -1.19 22.93
CA ALA A 75 -3.27 -0.26 22.55
C ALA A 75 -2.70 0.95 21.80
N GLY A 76 -1.55 1.47 22.24
CA GLY A 76 -0.80 2.53 21.55
C GLY A 76 -0.38 2.13 20.13
N LEU A 77 0.14 0.91 19.96
CA LEU A 77 0.48 0.38 18.64
C LEU A 77 -0.75 0.25 17.73
N TYR A 78 -1.86 -0.23 18.26
CA TYR A 78 -3.12 -0.31 17.50
C TYR A 78 -3.58 1.08 17.04
N GLU A 79 -3.55 2.09 17.92
CA GLU A 79 -3.95 3.45 17.60
C GLU A 79 -3.01 4.11 16.60
N PHE A 80 -1.71 3.92 16.75
CA PHE A 80 -0.74 4.33 15.72
C PHE A 80 -1.09 3.73 14.36
N ASP A 81 -1.26 2.42 14.29
CA ASP A 81 -1.56 1.71 13.04
C ASP A 81 -2.92 2.13 12.45
N ARG A 82 -3.93 2.43 13.29
CA ARG A 82 -5.20 2.97 12.84
C ARG A 82 -5.04 4.34 12.17
N LYS A 83 -4.29 5.26 12.80
CA LYS A 83 -3.99 6.59 12.25
C LYS A 83 -3.16 6.48 10.98
N LEU A 84 -2.17 5.57 10.97
CA LEU A 84 -1.33 5.29 9.80
C LEU A 84 -2.17 4.81 8.62
N ARG A 85 -3.08 3.86 8.82
CA ARG A 85 -4.01 3.41 7.76
C ARG A 85 -4.85 4.54 7.20
N THR A 86 -5.36 5.44 8.04
CA THR A 86 -6.14 6.59 7.59
C THR A 86 -5.31 7.53 6.74
N LEU A 87 -4.09 7.85 7.16
CA LEU A 87 -3.17 8.70 6.41
C LEU A 87 -2.73 8.06 5.08
N VAL A 88 -2.44 6.76 5.10
CA VAL A 88 -2.07 6.00 3.90
C VAL A 88 -3.25 5.96 2.92
N HIS A 89 -4.46 5.74 3.39
CA HIS A 89 -5.65 5.72 2.55
C HIS A 89 -5.90 7.07 1.87
N ASP A 90 -5.76 8.19 2.60
CA ASP A 90 -5.82 9.55 2.04
C ASP A 90 -4.79 9.78 0.90
N GLY A 91 -3.57 9.29 1.07
CA GLY A 91 -2.54 9.39 0.03
C GLY A 91 -2.85 8.52 -1.19
N ILE A 92 -3.28 7.28 -0.97
CA ILE A 92 -3.58 6.33 -2.05
C ILE A 92 -4.80 6.78 -2.86
N GLU A 93 -5.82 7.36 -2.25
CA GLU A 93 -6.98 7.91 -2.97
C GLU A 93 -6.54 8.88 -4.08
N ARG A 94 -5.65 9.82 -3.76
CA ARG A 94 -5.11 10.79 -4.74
C ARG A 94 -4.29 10.12 -5.83
N ILE A 95 -3.47 9.12 -5.48
CA ILE A 95 -2.69 8.34 -6.45
C ILE A 95 -3.60 7.53 -7.36
N GLU A 96 -4.64 6.89 -6.81
CA GLU A 96 -5.63 6.13 -7.58
C GLU A 96 -6.33 7.02 -8.63
N VAL A 97 -6.79 8.21 -8.23
CA VAL A 97 -7.44 9.16 -9.13
C VAL A 97 -6.46 9.62 -10.22
N ALA A 98 -5.21 9.96 -9.86
CA ALA A 98 -4.22 10.39 -10.83
C ALA A 98 -3.84 9.28 -11.82
N LEU A 99 -3.63 8.04 -11.35
CA LEU A 99 -3.33 6.91 -12.24
C LEU A 99 -4.50 6.64 -13.19
N ARG A 100 -5.73 6.65 -12.69
CA ARG A 100 -6.95 6.48 -13.49
C ARG A 100 -7.03 7.54 -14.59
N THR A 101 -6.72 8.79 -14.26
CA THR A 101 -6.70 9.89 -15.22
C THR A 101 -5.64 9.68 -16.30
N ARG A 102 -4.38 9.40 -15.93
CA ARG A 102 -3.28 9.25 -16.90
C ARG A 102 -3.49 8.03 -17.82
N VAL A 103 -3.89 6.90 -17.26
CA VAL A 103 -4.23 5.71 -18.05
C VAL A 103 -5.42 5.99 -18.96
N GLY A 104 -6.43 6.70 -18.45
CA GLY A 104 -7.59 7.09 -19.22
C GLY A 104 -7.25 8.02 -20.39
N GLU A 105 -6.47 9.06 -20.16
CA GLU A 105 -6.00 9.98 -21.18
C GLU A 105 -5.25 9.24 -22.30
N TRP A 106 -4.36 8.32 -21.95
CA TRP A 106 -3.63 7.52 -22.95
C TRP A 106 -4.58 6.65 -23.79
N ILE A 107 -5.56 6.00 -23.18
CA ILE A 107 -6.52 5.13 -23.89
C ILE A 107 -7.37 5.94 -24.86
N VAL A 108 -7.95 7.06 -24.43
CA VAL A 108 -8.91 7.82 -25.23
C VAL A 108 -8.26 8.61 -26.38
N GLN A 109 -6.93 8.77 -26.38
CA GLN A 109 -6.22 9.32 -27.55
C GLN A 109 -6.47 8.53 -28.84
N ASN A 110 -6.76 7.23 -28.74
CA ASN A 110 -7.07 6.40 -29.91
C ASN A 110 -8.57 6.45 -30.25
N ASP A 111 -9.42 6.21 -29.26
CA ASP A 111 -10.90 6.23 -29.38
C ASP A 111 -11.53 6.11 -27.98
N ALA A 112 -12.75 6.60 -27.84
CA ALA A 112 -13.51 6.52 -26.59
C ALA A 112 -13.73 5.07 -26.10
N LEU A 113 -13.78 4.12 -27.02
CA LEU A 113 -13.97 2.68 -26.77
C LEU A 113 -12.68 1.86 -26.96
N ALA A 114 -11.53 2.52 -27.14
CA ALA A 114 -10.26 1.85 -27.42
C ALA A 114 -9.89 0.79 -26.37
N TYR A 115 -10.35 0.94 -25.12
CA TYR A 115 -10.16 -0.06 -24.07
C TYR A 115 -10.76 -1.45 -24.40
N CYS A 116 -11.69 -1.52 -25.36
CA CYS A 116 -12.27 -2.78 -25.88
C CYS A 116 -11.40 -3.46 -26.94
N ASN A 117 -10.39 -2.76 -27.49
CA ASN A 117 -9.55 -3.30 -28.52
C ASN A 117 -8.30 -4.02 -27.95
N PRO A 118 -8.21 -5.37 -28.04
CA PRO A 118 -7.08 -6.11 -27.49
C PRO A 118 -5.73 -5.77 -28.11
N SER A 119 -5.71 -5.29 -29.37
CA SER A 119 -4.46 -4.96 -30.07
C SER A 119 -3.76 -3.70 -29.51
N LEU A 120 -4.43 -2.93 -28.65
CA LEU A 120 -3.87 -1.76 -27.99
C LEU A 120 -2.96 -2.14 -26.80
N PHE A 121 -3.05 -3.38 -26.34
CA PHE A 121 -2.37 -3.85 -25.13
C PHE A 121 -1.18 -4.74 -25.48
N ARG A 122 -0.25 -4.85 -24.52
CA ARG A 122 0.94 -5.68 -24.67
C ARG A 122 0.59 -7.15 -24.88
N GLU A 123 1.48 -7.87 -25.55
CA GLU A 123 1.38 -9.32 -25.65
C GLU A 123 1.35 -9.99 -24.27
N GLY A 124 0.52 -11.01 -24.12
CA GLY A 124 0.31 -11.76 -22.86
C GLY A 124 -0.56 -11.06 -21.82
N PHE A 125 -1.12 -9.87 -22.11
CA PHE A 125 -2.16 -9.30 -21.26
C PHE A 125 -3.48 -10.06 -21.42
N ASP A 126 -4.05 -10.56 -20.32
CA ASP A 126 -5.36 -11.22 -20.37
C ASP A 126 -6.49 -10.18 -20.45
N HIS A 127 -6.60 -9.57 -21.64
CA HIS A 127 -7.57 -8.53 -21.92
C HIS A 127 -9.02 -9.01 -21.73
N VAL A 128 -9.32 -10.26 -22.07
CA VAL A 128 -10.66 -10.83 -21.91
C VAL A 128 -11.05 -10.94 -20.44
N ALA A 129 -10.15 -11.42 -19.59
CA ALA A 129 -10.39 -11.50 -18.16
C ALA A 129 -10.51 -10.10 -17.52
N TRP A 130 -9.74 -9.12 -18.00
CA TRP A 130 -9.88 -7.74 -17.55
C TRP A 130 -11.23 -7.14 -17.96
N LEU A 131 -11.66 -7.28 -19.24
CA LEU A 131 -12.98 -6.81 -19.70
C LEU A 131 -14.14 -7.47 -18.94
N ALA A 132 -14.05 -8.74 -18.61
CA ALA A 132 -15.05 -9.42 -17.79
C ALA A 132 -15.24 -8.74 -16.42
N LYS A 133 -14.13 -8.31 -15.79
CA LYS A 133 -14.19 -7.52 -14.54
C LYS A 133 -14.85 -6.16 -14.77
N VAL A 134 -14.48 -5.46 -15.84
CA VAL A 134 -15.09 -4.16 -16.21
C VAL A 134 -16.60 -4.28 -16.36
N TYR A 135 -17.07 -5.24 -17.13
CA TYR A 135 -18.52 -5.46 -17.31
C TYR A 135 -19.21 -5.84 -15.98
N GLY A 136 -18.53 -6.61 -15.13
CA GLY A 136 -19.04 -6.90 -13.78
C GLY A 136 -19.16 -5.64 -12.90
N ARG A 137 -18.25 -4.65 -13.04
CA ARG A 137 -18.37 -3.33 -12.38
C ARG A 137 -19.54 -2.52 -12.92
N ILE A 138 -19.69 -2.46 -14.26
CA ILE A 138 -20.79 -1.77 -14.94
C ILE A 138 -22.14 -2.34 -14.49
N VAL A 139 -22.30 -3.66 -14.51
CA VAL A 139 -23.53 -4.33 -14.08
C VAL A 139 -23.89 -3.97 -12.64
N ARG A 140 -22.91 -3.97 -11.75
CA ARG A 140 -23.10 -3.60 -10.33
C ARG A 140 -23.48 -2.13 -10.15
N ALA A 141 -22.84 -1.24 -10.92
CA ALA A 141 -23.06 0.20 -10.83
C ALA A 141 -24.38 0.67 -11.49
N ARG A 142 -24.99 -0.16 -12.34
CA ARG A 142 -26.17 0.20 -13.13
C ARG A 142 -27.37 0.68 -12.30
N SER A 143 -27.51 0.20 -11.07
CA SER A 143 -28.60 0.60 -10.17
C SER A 143 -28.33 1.87 -9.36
N SER A 144 -27.08 2.32 -9.28
CA SER A 144 -26.66 3.40 -8.36
C SER A 144 -25.87 4.53 -9.00
N ASN A 145 -25.34 4.33 -10.22
CA ASN A 145 -24.53 5.32 -10.93
C ASN A 145 -25.32 5.92 -12.10
N ALA A 146 -25.63 7.22 -11.99
CA ALA A 146 -26.45 7.93 -12.98
C ALA A 146 -25.79 7.99 -14.37
N ALA A 147 -24.47 8.11 -14.46
CA ALA A 147 -23.75 8.13 -15.74
C ALA A 147 -23.85 6.77 -16.44
N ILE A 148 -23.60 5.68 -15.72
CA ILE A 148 -23.75 4.31 -16.27
C ILE A 148 -25.18 4.08 -16.77
N LEU A 149 -26.19 4.49 -16.00
CA LEU A 149 -27.60 4.34 -16.40
C LEU A 149 -27.91 5.17 -17.64
N HIS A 150 -27.47 6.42 -17.71
CA HIS A 150 -27.64 7.30 -18.86
C HIS A 150 -27.05 6.68 -20.13
N TYR A 151 -25.76 6.26 -20.08
CA TYR A 151 -25.13 5.67 -21.27
C TYR A 151 -25.74 4.33 -21.67
N ALA A 152 -26.26 3.53 -20.71
CA ALA A 152 -26.97 2.30 -21.01
C ALA A 152 -28.25 2.54 -21.81
N ASN A 153 -29.00 3.60 -21.48
CA ASN A 153 -30.29 3.89 -22.08
C ASN A 153 -30.18 4.63 -23.42
N GLU A 154 -29.24 5.59 -23.51
CA GLU A 154 -29.15 6.48 -24.66
C GLU A 154 -28.21 5.99 -25.75
N TYR A 155 -27.11 5.28 -25.37
CA TYR A 155 -26.03 4.96 -26.31
C TYR A 155 -25.76 3.47 -26.46
N GLY A 156 -26.10 2.64 -25.49
CA GLY A 156 -25.84 1.19 -25.50
C GLY A 156 -24.38 0.77 -25.34
N HIS A 157 -23.47 1.74 -25.22
CA HIS A 157 -22.03 1.52 -24.98
C HIS A 157 -21.45 2.58 -24.05
N TYR A 158 -20.28 2.30 -23.47
CA TYR A 158 -19.70 3.11 -22.39
C TYR A 158 -18.32 3.61 -22.79
N PRO A 159 -18.12 4.93 -23.00
CA PRO A 159 -16.79 5.47 -23.21
C PRO A 159 -15.91 5.28 -21.95
N PHE A 160 -14.58 5.23 -22.14
CA PHE A 160 -13.69 4.89 -21.05
C PHE A 160 -13.82 5.81 -19.83
N TRP A 161 -14.02 7.11 -20.01
CA TRP A 161 -14.20 8.05 -18.90
C TRP A 161 -15.44 7.77 -18.03
N VAL A 162 -16.45 7.09 -18.55
CA VAL A 162 -17.60 6.62 -17.77
C VAL A 162 -17.27 5.31 -17.06
N VAL A 163 -16.61 4.40 -17.77
CA VAL A 163 -16.15 3.13 -17.21
C VAL A 163 -15.16 3.35 -16.07
N ALA A 164 -14.22 4.27 -16.25
CA ALA A 164 -13.18 4.59 -15.27
C ALA A 164 -13.74 4.96 -13.89
N GLU A 165 -14.92 5.61 -13.83
CA GLU A 165 -15.56 6.00 -12.56
C GLU A 165 -16.06 4.82 -11.72
N VAL A 166 -16.23 3.64 -12.32
CA VAL A 166 -16.71 2.43 -11.63
C VAL A 166 -15.62 1.38 -11.41
N LEU A 167 -14.40 1.62 -11.92
CA LEU A 167 -13.25 0.78 -11.67
C LEU A 167 -12.66 1.05 -10.28
N ASP A 168 -12.20 0.02 -9.60
CA ASP A 168 -11.37 0.21 -8.41
C ASP A 168 -9.87 0.27 -8.76
N PHE A 169 -9.04 0.58 -7.76
CA PHE A 169 -7.61 0.75 -7.97
C PHE A 169 -6.93 -0.50 -8.54
N SER A 170 -7.40 -1.70 -8.18
CA SER A 170 -6.84 -2.94 -8.73
C SER A 170 -7.16 -3.12 -10.21
N ASP A 171 -8.34 -2.70 -10.65
CA ASP A 171 -8.73 -2.79 -12.07
C ASP A 171 -7.91 -1.82 -12.92
N VAL A 172 -7.65 -0.60 -12.40
CA VAL A 172 -6.80 0.42 -13.06
C VAL A 172 -5.34 0.00 -13.07
N SER A 173 -4.83 -0.57 -11.97
CA SER A 173 -3.46 -1.09 -11.88
C SER A 173 -3.22 -2.24 -12.86
N LEU A 174 -4.18 -3.16 -13.02
CA LEU A 174 -4.14 -4.21 -14.02
C LEU A 174 -4.17 -3.67 -15.44
N LEU A 175 -4.98 -2.64 -15.70
CA LEU A 175 -5.03 -1.98 -17.01
C LEU A 175 -3.69 -1.31 -17.34
N PHE A 176 -3.08 -0.62 -16.37
CA PHE A 176 -1.76 -0.03 -16.50
C PHE A 176 -0.69 -1.09 -16.80
N ASP A 177 -0.74 -2.25 -16.15
CA ASP A 177 0.11 -3.40 -16.49
C ASP A 177 -0.11 -3.90 -17.92
N GLY A 178 -1.33 -3.82 -18.41
CA GLY A 178 -1.69 -4.23 -19.77
C GLY A 178 -1.18 -3.30 -20.87
N LEU A 179 -0.80 -2.07 -20.58
CA LEU A 179 -0.30 -1.12 -21.58
C LEU A 179 1.06 -1.54 -22.15
N PRO A 180 1.41 -1.12 -23.39
CA PRO A 180 2.77 -1.24 -23.90
C PRO A 180 3.81 -0.54 -23.01
N ALA A 181 5.06 -1.00 -23.04
CA ALA A 181 6.10 -0.50 -22.15
C ALA A 181 6.40 1.00 -22.31
N ASP A 182 6.34 1.52 -23.53
CA ASP A 182 6.49 2.95 -23.83
C ASP A 182 5.39 3.80 -23.20
N ALA A 183 4.15 3.32 -23.23
CA ALA A 183 3.03 3.96 -22.56
C ALA A 183 3.19 3.93 -21.03
N GLN A 184 3.64 2.80 -20.48
CA GLN A 184 3.94 2.67 -19.05
C GLN A 184 5.03 3.66 -18.63
N HIS A 185 6.12 3.79 -19.40
CA HIS A 185 7.19 4.75 -19.12
C HIS A 185 6.73 6.21 -19.23
N SER A 186 5.90 6.53 -20.23
CA SER A 186 5.34 7.87 -20.36
C SER A 186 4.52 8.25 -19.13
N ILE A 187 3.61 7.37 -18.70
CA ILE A 187 2.79 7.58 -17.50
C ILE A 187 3.67 7.66 -16.23
N SER A 188 4.71 6.82 -16.14
CA SER A 188 5.66 6.84 -15.02
C SER A 188 6.40 8.18 -14.93
N THR A 189 6.83 8.73 -16.07
CA THR A 189 7.45 10.05 -16.17
C THR A 189 6.50 11.17 -15.73
N ASP A 190 5.21 11.08 -16.05
CA ASP A 190 4.19 12.04 -15.58
C ASP A 190 4.03 12.04 -14.05
N PHE A 191 4.40 10.95 -13.37
CA PHE A 191 4.49 10.86 -11.92
C PHE A 191 5.86 11.30 -11.36
N GLY A 192 6.77 11.75 -12.22
CA GLY A 192 8.09 12.23 -11.85
C GLY A 192 9.19 11.15 -11.79
N PHE A 193 8.92 9.92 -12.23
CA PHE A 193 9.91 8.85 -12.23
C PHE A 193 10.84 8.96 -13.43
N ASP A 194 11.83 9.85 -13.34
CA ASP A 194 12.88 10.01 -14.34
C ASP A 194 14.08 9.09 -14.02
N VAL A 195 14.03 7.87 -14.56
CA VAL A 195 15.01 6.81 -14.28
C VAL A 195 16.28 7.04 -15.10
N ASP A 196 17.44 7.15 -14.44
CA ASP A 196 18.73 7.18 -15.08
C ASP A 196 19.16 5.76 -15.52
N ALA A 197 18.77 5.38 -16.75
CA ALA A 197 19.14 4.09 -17.31
C ALA A 197 20.67 3.90 -17.45
N GLY A 198 21.47 4.98 -17.41
CA GLY A 198 22.94 4.92 -17.42
C GLY A 198 23.50 4.19 -16.22
N LYS A 199 22.85 4.30 -15.07
CA LYS A 199 23.24 3.68 -13.80
C LYS A 199 22.83 2.21 -13.66
N LEU A 200 22.04 1.68 -14.60
CA LEU A 200 21.55 0.30 -14.56
C LEU A 200 22.54 -0.66 -15.25
N ASN A 201 22.71 -1.86 -14.70
CA ASN A 201 23.44 -2.93 -15.40
C ASN A 201 22.60 -3.51 -16.55
N SER A 202 23.21 -4.36 -17.41
CA SER A 202 22.56 -4.88 -18.62
C SER A 202 21.26 -5.64 -18.34
N LYS A 203 21.18 -6.42 -17.23
CA LYS A 203 19.97 -7.15 -16.86
C LYS A 203 18.88 -6.19 -16.37
N GLN A 204 19.24 -5.20 -15.58
CA GLN A 204 18.32 -4.18 -15.07
C GLN A 204 17.79 -3.30 -16.21
N LYS A 205 18.66 -2.90 -17.17
CA LYS A 205 18.25 -2.18 -18.39
C LYS A 205 17.23 -2.95 -19.20
N LYS A 206 17.49 -4.23 -19.42
CA LYS A 206 16.52 -5.08 -20.13
C LYS A 206 15.19 -5.14 -19.40
N SER A 207 15.20 -5.42 -18.10
CA SER A 207 13.96 -5.48 -17.29
C SER A 207 13.19 -4.16 -17.30
N TYR A 208 13.90 -3.02 -17.22
CA TYR A 208 13.31 -1.68 -17.30
C TYR A 208 12.70 -1.42 -18.68
N HIS A 209 13.41 -1.79 -19.75
CA HIS A 209 12.90 -1.62 -21.13
C HIS A 209 11.65 -2.46 -21.41
N ASP A 210 11.61 -3.69 -20.86
CA ASP A 210 10.51 -4.62 -21.11
C ASP A 210 9.22 -4.21 -20.32
N LYS A 211 9.38 -3.53 -19.19
CA LYS A 211 8.25 -3.14 -18.31
C LYS A 211 8.65 -2.06 -17.31
N ASP A 212 7.81 -1.04 -17.17
CA ASP A 212 8.07 0.01 -16.19
C ASP A 212 7.92 -0.49 -14.74
N PRO A 213 8.86 -0.15 -13.84
CA PRO A 213 8.81 -0.54 -12.42
C PRO A 213 7.55 -0.07 -11.69
N LEU A 214 6.98 1.08 -12.07
CA LEU A 214 5.78 1.65 -11.45
C LEU A 214 4.60 0.67 -11.48
N VAL A 215 4.52 -0.18 -12.51
CA VAL A 215 3.48 -1.23 -12.61
C VAL A 215 3.46 -2.11 -11.35
N ARG A 216 4.62 -2.59 -10.93
CA ARG A 216 4.71 -3.45 -9.74
C ARG A 216 4.48 -2.68 -8.44
N TRP A 217 4.87 -1.41 -8.39
CA TRP A 217 4.56 -0.54 -7.28
C TRP A 217 3.07 -0.24 -7.17
N CYS A 218 2.37 -0.01 -8.29
CA CYS A 218 0.91 0.14 -8.29
C CYS A 218 0.21 -1.12 -7.78
N GLU A 219 0.65 -2.32 -8.18
CA GLU A 219 0.15 -3.57 -7.63
C GLU A 219 0.37 -3.67 -6.11
N GLN A 220 1.57 -3.33 -5.61
CA GLN A 220 1.85 -3.29 -4.17
C GLN A 220 0.93 -2.29 -3.45
N LEU A 221 0.71 -1.10 -4.03
CA LEU A 221 -0.17 -0.07 -3.46
C LEU A 221 -1.64 -0.52 -3.43
N THR A 222 -2.11 -1.33 -4.39
CA THR A 222 -3.47 -1.92 -4.31
C THR A 222 -3.60 -2.85 -3.12
N VAL A 223 -2.56 -3.62 -2.80
CA VAL A 223 -2.53 -4.48 -1.59
C VAL A 223 -2.57 -3.61 -0.33
N VAL A 224 -1.75 -2.56 -0.26
CA VAL A 224 -1.73 -1.60 0.86
C VAL A 224 -3.11 -0.93 1.05
N ARG A 225 -3.71 -0.46 -0.05
CA ARG A 225 -5.05 0.12 -0.04
C ARG A 225 -6.09 -0.85 0.53
N ASN A 226 -6.07 -2.10 0.09
CA ASN A 226 -7.01 -3.10 0.56
C ASN A 226 -6.81 -3.43 2.04
N VAL A 227 -5.56 -3.49 2.51
CA VAL A 227 -5.25 -3.64 3.95
C VAL A 227 -5.87 -2.49 4.76
N CYS A 228 -5.75 -1.25 4.27
CA CYS A 228 -6.32 -0.07 4.93
C CYS A 228 -7.86 -0.11 4.90
N ALA A 229 -8.47 -0.38 3.75
CA ALA A 229 -9.93 -0.41 3.56
C ALA A 229 -10.61 -1.51 4.39
N HIS A 230 -9.96 -2.66 4.57
CA HIS A 230 -10.46 -3.76 5.40
C HIS A 230 -10.02 -3.67 6.86
N HIS A 231 -9.45 -2.55 7.29
CA HIS A 231 -9.00 -2.30 8.66
C HIS A 231 -8.02 -3.37 9.19
N ALA A 232 -7.31 -4.07 8.31
CA ALA A 232 -6.30 -5.05 8.70
C ALA A 232 -5.03 -4.36 9.21
N ARG A 233 -4.20 -5.07 9.99
CA ARG A 233 -2.94 -4.54 10.49
C ARG A 233 -1.99 -4.21 9.33
N LEU A 234 -1.52 -2.97 9.29
CA LEU A 234 -0.53 -2.48 8.32
C LEU A 234 0.89 -2.54 8.89
N PHE A 235 1.05 -2.21 10.18
CA PHE A 235 2.33 -2.28 10.89
C PHE A 235 3.04 -3.62 10.68
N ASN A 236 4.33 -3.60 10.40
CA ASN A 236 5.25 -4.72 10.16
C ASN A 236 4.74 -5.83 9.20
N ARG A 237 3.84 -5.48 8.29
CA ARG A 237 3.32 -6.40 7.28
C ARG A 237 4.35 -6.59 6.16
N HIS A 238 4.50 -7.83 5.69
CA HIS A 238 5.14 -8.11 4.42
C HIS A 238 4.17 -7.83 3.28
N LEU A 239 4.65 -7.11 2.28
CA LEU A 239 3.92 -6.71 1.09
C LEU A 239 4.38 -7.53 -0.12
N THR A 240 3.66 -7.46 -1.22
CA THR A 240 4.11 -7.98 -2.51
C THR A 240 5.41 -7.28 -2.91
N PRO A 241 6.52 -7.99 -3.17
CA PRO A 241 7.80 -7.35 -3.46
C PRO A 241 7.75 -6.52 -4.75
N ALA A 242 8.31 -5.31 -4.71
CA ALA A 242 8.50 -4.44 -5.87
C ALA A 242 10.00 -4.15 -6.09
N SER A 243 10.46 -4.17 -7.35
CA SER A 243 11.86 -3.89 -7.68
C SER A 243 12.21 -2.44 -7.39
N THR A 244 13.38 -2.22 -6.79
CA THR A 244 13.88 -0.90 -6.39
C THR A 244 15.00 -0.40 -7.30
N ASN A 245 15.63 -1.27 -8.09
CA ASN A 245 16.86 -0.96 -8.81
C ASN A 245 16.76 0.28 -9.70
N ALA A 246 15.71 0.38 -10.51
CA ALA A 246 15.52 1.53 -11.39
C ALA A 246 15.19 2.80 -10.60
N PHE A 247 14.30 2.71 -9.63
CA PHE A 247 13.88 3.87 -8.83
C PHE A 247 14.99 4.42 -7.94
N ARG A 248 15.93 3.58 -7.47
CA ARG A 248 17.11 4.03 -6.73
C ARG A 248 18.08 4.89 -7.55
N THR A 249 17.95 4.94 -8.86
CA THR A 249 18.73 5.89 -9.70
C THR A 249 18.25 7.33 -9.53
N ILE A 250 17.03 7.51 -9.03
CA ILE A 250 16.42 8.81 -8.69
C ILE A 250 16.90 9.22 -7.30
N PRO A 251 17.57 10.37 -7.13
CA PRO A 251 18.15 10.77 -5.85
C PRO A 251 17.19 10.72 -4.66
N ALA A 252 15.96 11.19 -4.83
CA ALA A 252 14.93 11.20 -3.79
C ALA A 252 14.45 9.78 -3.36
N LEU A 253 14.78 8.75 -4.13
CA LEU A 253 14.41 7.35 -3.88
C LEU A 253 15.62 6.46 -3.58
N SER A 254 16.81 7.04 -3.40
CA SER A 254 18.06 6.30 -3.17
C SER A 254 18.07 5.49 -1.87
N SER A 255 17.25 5.86 -0.89
CA SER A 255 17.09 5.14 0.39
C SER A 255 16.20 3.89 0.32
N LEU A 256 15.58 3.60 -0.84
CA LEU A 256 14.92 2.32 -1.04
C LEU A 256 15.91 1.16 -0.82
N PRO A 257 15.48 0.02 -0.27
CA PRO A 257 16.37 -1.14 -0.06
C PRO A 257 16.92 -1.67 -1.39
N ASP A 258 18.05 -2.40 -1.33
CA ASP A 258 18.63 -3.02 -2.52
C ASP A 258 17.73 -4.11 -3.11
N GLY A 259 17.64 -4.15 -4.44
CA GLY A 259 16.99 -5.19 -5.21
C GLY A 259 15.47 -5.11 -5.19
N GLN A 260 14.84 -5.21 -4.03
CA GLN A 260 13.38 -5.17 -3.93
C GLN A 260 12.92 -4.68 -2.54
N SER A 261 11.70 -4.14 -2.50
CA SER A 261 11.02 -3.70 -1.28
C SER A 261 9.76 -4.52 -1.05
N ASP A 262 9.67 -5.17 0.10
CA ASP A 262 8.50 -5.90 0.60
C ASP A 262 8.02 -5.36 1.96
N LYS A 263 8.57 -4.24 2.41
CA LYS A 263 8.24 -3.56 3.67
C LYS A 263 7.51 -2.25 3.40
N LEU A 264 6.83 -1.78 4.42
CA LEU A 264 5.96 -0.60 4.33
C LEU A 264 6.70 0.68 3.95
N TYR A 265 7.94 0.87 4.43
CA TYR A 265 8.74 2.07 4.14
C TYR A 265 8.82 2.37 2.64
N GLY A 266 9.14 1.37 1.81
CA GLY A 266 9.25 1.58 0.36
C GLY A 266 7.95 2.06 -0.25
N ALA A 267 6.81 1.48 0.14
CA ALA A 267 5.50 1.95 -0.32
C ALA A 267 5.22 3.40 0.10
N LEU A 268 5.54 3.77 1.36
CA LEU A 268 5.36 5.13 1.87
C LEU A 268 6.27 6.14 1.16
N LEU A 269 7.51 5.78 0.87
CA LEU A 269 8.46 6.65 0.16
C LEU A 269 8.01 6.89 -1.29
N VAL A 270 7.60 5.82 -2.01
CA VAL A 270 7.07 5.93 -3.38
C VAL A 270 5.78 6.75 -3.39
N MET A 271 4.88 6.55 -2.42
CA MET A 271 3.69 7.39 -2.28
C MET A 271 4.04 8.86 -2.05
N ALA A 272 4.98 9.15 -1.14
CA ALA A 272 5.43 10.53 -0.88
C ALA A 272 5.99 11.18 -2.14
N PHE A 273 6.75 10.42 -2.93
CA PHE A 273 7.30 10.86 -4.20
C PHE A 273 6.19 11.20 -5.21
N MET A 274 5.27 10.28 -5.46
CA MET A 274 4.13 10.50 -6.38
C MET A 274 3.27 11.70 -5.93
N LEU A 275 2.96 11.78 -4.63
CA LEU A 275 2.11 12.84 -4.09
C LEU A 275 2.69 14.25 -4.28
N ARG A 276 4.01 14.41 -4.25
CA ARG A 276 4.63 15.71 -4.54
C ARG A 276 4.39 16.17 -5.97
N THR A 277 4.38 15.25 -6.92
CA THR A 277 4.12 15.55 -8.32
C THR A 277 2.64 15.84 -8.59
N ILE A 278 1.76 14.96 -8.11
CA ILE A 278 0.32 15.04 -8.42
C ILE A 278 -0.47 16.00 -7.51
N SER A 279 0.09 16.39 -6.38
CA SER A 279 -0.54 17.26 -5.38
C SER A 279 0.48 18.30 -4.87
N PRO A 280 0.86 19.30 -5.68
CA PRO A 280 1.83 20.31 -5.30
C PRO A 280 1.47 20.98 -3.97
N GLY A 281 2.45 21.12 -3.09
CA GLY A 281 2.24 21.67 -1.74
C GLY A 281 1.65 20.66 -0.74
N THR A 282 1.59 19.39 -1.08
CA THR A 282 1.11 18.34 -0.16
C THR A 282 1.88 18.35 1.16
N THR A 283 1.14 18.26 2.26
CA THR A 283 1.68 18.10 3.62
C THR A 283 1.71 16.64 4.07
N TRP A 284 1.41 15.70 3.16
CA TRP A 284 1.29 14.28 3.50
C TRP A 284 2.59 13.69 4.11
N PRO A 285 3.79 13.95 3.54
CA PRO A 285 5.03 13.45 4.14
C PRO A 285 5.26 14.00 5.56
N SER A 286 5.05 15.29 5.78
CA SER A 286 5.19 15.92 7.10
C SER A 286 4.17 15.38 8.12
N LYS A 287 2.95 15.03 7.69
CA LYS A 287 1.95 14.39 8.55
C LYS A 287 2.40 12.99 8.95
N LEU A 288 3.03 12.23 8.03
CA LEU A 288 3.59 10.91 8.32
C LEU A 288 4.75 11.01 9.32
N THR A 289 5.70 11.89 9.09
CA THR A 289 6.80 12.15 10.03
C THR A 289 6.26 12.52 11.41
N LYS A 290 5.32 13.46 11.48
CA LYS A 290 4.69 13.86 12.75
C LYS A 290 4.00 12.68 13.45
N LEU A 291 3.27 11.86 12.74
CA LEU A 291 2.59 10.67 13.29
C LEU A 291 3.60 9.69 13.90
N ILE A 292 4.74 9.47 13.23
CA ILE A 292 5.79 8.59 13.75
C ILE A 292 6.34 9.16 15.07
N HIS A 293 6.75 10.41 15.11
CA HIS A 293 7.29 11.04 16.32
C HIS A 293 6.29 11.14 17.47
N THR A 294 5.02 11.45 17.17
CA THR A 294 4.04 11.69 18.25
C THR A 294 3.41 10.43 18.81
N ASP A 295 3.32 9.37 18.02
CA ASP A 295 2.59 8.15 18.40
C ASP A 295 3.48 6.90 18.43
N PHE A 296 4.34 6.68 17.43
CA PHE A 296 5.15 5.46 17.36
C PHE A 296 6.36 5.47 18.31
N GLU A 297 7.09 6.57 18.39
CA GLU A 297 8.28 6.69 19.26
C GLU A 297 7.98 6.60 20.77
N LYS A 298 6.70 6.66 21.16
CA LYS A 298 6.26 6.37 22.52
C LYS A 298 6.25 4.87 22.85
N LEU A 299 6.35 4.02 21.84
CA LEU A 299 6.31 2.56 21.99
C LEU A 299 7.73 2.05 22.27
N SER A 300 8.04 1.85 23.56
CA SER A 300 9.39 1.55 24.03
C SER A 300 9.95 0.20 23.54
N LEU A 301 9.06 -0.75 23.23
CA LEU A 301 9.43 -2.11 22.82
C LEU A 301 9.31 -2.34 21.31
N ARG A 302 9.09 -1.28 20.51
CA ARG A 302 8.97 -1.36 19.06
C ARG A 302 10.02 -0.51 18.37
N SER A 303 10.42 -0.96 17.20
CA SER A 303 11.37 -0.23 16.34
C SER A 303 10.73 0.06 14.98
N ILE A 304 10.95 1.26 14.46
CA ILE A 304 10.49 1.65 13.13
C ILE A 304 11.14 0.80 12.03
N ALA A 305 12.32 0.23 12.28
CA ALA A 305 12.99 -0.73 11.41
C ALA A 305 12.14 -1.99 11.11
N GLU A 306 11.18 -2.34 11.99
CA GLU A 306 10.23 -3.42 11.74
C GLU A 306 9.36 -3.17 10.48
N MET A 307 9.13 -1.90 10.16
CA MET A 307 8.44 -1.45 8.94
C MET A 307 9.40 -1.18 7.77
N GLY A 308 10.71 -1.40 7.95
CA GLY A 308 11.74 -1.25 6.92
C GLY A 308 12.32 0.16 6.79
N PHE A 309 12.12 1.03 7.76
CA PHE A 309 12.69 2.39 7.76
C PHE A 309 14.19 2.33 8.02
N PRO A 310 15.03 2.99 7.19
CA PRO A 310 16.45 3.18 7.46
C PRO A 310 16.69 4.33 8.45
N ASP A 311 17.88 4.46 8.99
CA ASP A 311 18.19 5.50 9.99
C ASP A 311 17.97 6.94 9.48
N ASN A 312 18.19 7.18 8.18
CA ASN A 312 18.03 8.50 7.54
C ASN A 312 16.68 8.69 6.81
N TRP A 313 15.64 8.01 7.24
CA TRP A 313 14.34 7.97 6.57
C TRP A 313 13.65 9.35 6.44
N GLU A 314 13.87 10.25 7.41
CA GLU A 314 13.22 11.57 7.42
C GLU A 314 13.71 12.46 6.28
N ASP A 315 15.01 12.48 6.03
CA ASP A 315 15.60 13.23 4.93
C ASP A 315 15.02 12.77 3.60
N SER A 316 14.89 11.45 3.43
CA SER A 316 14.33 10.86 2.21
C SER A 316 12.85 11.17 2.03
N LEU A 317 12.06 11.04 3.11
CA LEU A 317 10.63 11.36 3.08
C LEU A 317 10.36 12.85 2.85
N ASN A 318 11.25 13.74 3.26
CA ASN A 318 11.09 15.19 3.11
C ASN A 318 11.90 15.77 1.95
N ALA A 319 12.69 14.95 1.22
CA ALA A 319 13.45 15.39 0.06
C ALA A 319 12.54 16.07 -0.98
N SER A 320 12.79 17.34 -1.30
CA SER A 320 12.06 18.04 -2.36
C SER A 320 12.49 17.52 -3.74
N HIS A 321 11.57 17.49 -4.70
CA HIS A 321 11.91 17.45 -6.12
C HIS A 321 12.61 18.75 -6.53
N LYS A 322 13.84 18.95 -6.15
CA LYS A 322 14.69 19.92 -6.84
C LYS A 322 15.27 19.21 -8.05
N SER A 323 14.61 19.36 -9.19
CA SER A 323 15.33 19.48 -10.44
C SER A 323 16.24 20.71 -10.25
N GLU A 324 17.54 20.53 -10.18
CA GLU A 324 18.49 21.58 -10.49
C GLU A 324 18.32 21.94 -11.98
N SER A 325 17.31 22.71 -12.30
CA SER A 325 17.33 23.59 -13.45
C SER A 325 18.25 24.74 -13.08
N SER A 326 19.54 24.51 -13.18
CA SER A 326 20.54 25.56 -13.28
C SER A 326 20.25 26.32 -14.56
N ILE A 327 19.99 27.60 -14.38
CA ILE A 327 19.97 28.69 -15.35
C ILE A 327 21.24 28.66 -16.20
#